data_dfa44efec766131767b4574a31a59c6e
#
_entry.id   dfa44efec766131767b4574a31a59c6e
#
_cell.length_a   1.000
_cell.length_b   1.000
_cell.length_c   1.000
_cell.angle_alpha   90.00
_cell.angle_beta   90.00
_cell.angle_gamma   90.00
#
_symmetry.space_group_name_H-M   'P 1'
#
loop_
_entity.id
_entity.type
_entity.pdbx_description
1 polymer ?
#
loop_
_entity_poly.entity_id
_entity_poly.type
_entity_poly.pdbx_seq_one_letter_code
_entity_poly.pdbx_strand_id
1 'polypeptide(L)'
;MQTVTFPFVQSPSTTGSADRFRRSLSWTVIALVCLLFSPGLASATDVVILKSSDIAAYNQAISGFKAALPNDVVLAEYDLQGDLEKGRKLARKIRAADPALVFAVGLKAAKAAQLEIVDIPVVYAMVLDPAKYGLNAPNMTGVLMEIPMERQLIMIKSLLPRLKHVGTLYDPSKTATLIEDARRLLKSNGTELVPIPLNNERDVPGALRTLLPSIDALWLVPDSTVLTDESLRFILNTA
;
A
#
# COMPACT_ATOMS: atom_id res chain seq x y z
N MET A 1 -100.78 -38.13 -24.70
CA MET A 1 -99.65 -38.30 -23.77
C MET A 1 -98.92 -37.00 -23.72
N GLN A 2 -99.26 -36.15 -22.70
CA GLN A 2 -98.63 -34.83 -22.58
C GLN A 2 -97.56 -34.92 -21.50
N THR A 3 -96.33 -34.53 -21.86
CA THR A 3 -95.17 -34.46 -20.94
C THR A 3 -95.10 -33.05 -20.41
N VAL A 4 -95.20 -32.94 -19.06
CA VAL A 4 -95.12 -31.68 -18.33
C VAL A 4 -93.64 -31.42 -17.96
N THR A 5 -93.05 -30.31 -18.43
CA THR A 5 -91.70 -29.87 -18.12
C THR A 5 -91.76 -28.84 -17.02
N PHE A 6 -91.10 -29.06 -15.86
CA PHE A 6 -90.91 -28.11 -14.79
C PHE A 6 -89.67 -27.22 -15.01
N PRO A 7 -89.73 -25.90 -14.71
CA PRO A 7 -88.57 -25.04 -14.80
C PRO A 7 -87.71 -25.15 -13.58
N PHE A 8 -86.40 -25.25 -13.87
CA PHE A 8 -85.29 -25.29 -12.88
C PHE A 8 -85.02 -23.86 -12.38
N VAL A 9 -85.18 -23.63 -11.08
CA VAL A 9 -84.92 -22.35 -10.38
C VAL A 9 -83.42 -22.33 -10.05
N GLN A 10 -82.59 -21.43 -10.68
CA GLN A 10 -81.23 -21.16 -10.28
C GLN A 10 -81.25 -20.21 -9.07
N SER A 11 -80.59 -20.65 -7.99
CA SER A 11 -80.25 -19.81 -6.86
C SER A 11 -78.99 -18.95 -7.15
N PRO A 12 -78.91 -17.65 -6.73
CA PRO A 12 -77.69 -16.84 -6.96
C PRO A 12 -76.66 -17.21 -5.92
N SER A 13 -75.47 -17.62 -6.43
CA SER A 13 -74.26 -17.86 -5.63
C SER A 13 -73.65 -16.53 -5.18
N THR A 14 -73.86 -16.13 -3.94
CA THR A 14 -73.17 -15.03 -3.27
C THR A 14 -71.81 -15.50 -2.70
N THR A 15 -70.83 -15.72 -3.56
CA THR A 15 -69.44 -15.96 -3.13
C THR A 15 -68.47 -15.18 -4.02
N GLY A 16 -68.33 -13.89 -3.74
CA GLY A 16 -67.41 -13.07 -4.58
C GLY A 16 -66.73 -11.90 -3.89
N SER A 17 -67.10 -11.57 -2.65
CA SER A 17 -66.48 -10.36 -2.01
C SER A 17 -65.41 -10.67 -0.94
N ALA A 18 -65.48 -11.80 -0.27
CA ALA A 18 -64.52 -12.14 0.80
C ALA A 18 -63.14 -12.56 0.26
N ASP A 19 -63.07 -13.21 -0.89
CA ASP A 19 -61.81 -13.66 -1.47
C ASP A 19 -60.97 -12.53 -2.10
N ARG A 20 -61.61 -11.50 -2.62
CA ARG A 20 -60.92 -10.31 -3.12
C ARG A 20 -60.28 -9.50 -1.99
N PHE A 21 -60.92 -9.40 -0.82
CA PHE A 21 -60.41 -8.67 0.34
C PHE A 21 -59.24 -9.42 1.00
N ARG A 22 -59.27 -10.74 1.10
CA ARG A 22 -58.14 -11.58 1.60
C ARG A 22 -56.94 -11.53 0.68
N ARG A 23 -57.12 -11.52 -0.65
CA ARG A 23 -56.02 -11.42 -1.61
C ARG A 23 -55.36 -10.04 -1.59
N SER A 24 -56.10 -8.94 -1.47
CA SER A 24 -55.53 -7.59 -1.41
C SER A 24 -54.75 -7.36 -0.10
N LEU A 25 -55.21 -7.90 1.02
CA LEU A 25 -54.53 -7.79 2.30
C LEU A 25 -53.21 -8.59 2.34
N SER A 26 -53.18 -9.74 1.65
CA SER A 26 -51.97 -10.56 1.52
C SER A 26 -50.88 -9.86 0.70
N TRP A 27 -51.26 -9.19 -0.39
CA TRP A 27 -50.28 -8.45 -1.23
C TRP A 27 -49.74 -7.18 -0.57
N THR A 28 -50.58 -6.48 0.23
CA THR A 28 -50.12 -5.30 1.00
C THR A 28 -49.16 -5.69 2.15
N VAL A 29 -49.38 -6.82 2.80
CA VAL A 29 -48.51 -7.33 3.85
C VAL A 29 -47.15 -7.79 3.24
N ILE A 30 -47.16 -8.47 2.08
CA ILE A 30 -45.95 -8.86 1.39
C ILE A 30 -45.14 -7.64 0.89
N ALA A 31 -45.83 -6.62 0.34
CA ALA A 31 -45.16 -5.38 -0.07
C ALA A 31 -44.58 -4.61 1.13
N LEU A 32 -45.26 -4.59 2.28
CA LEU A 32 -44.77 -3.94 3.51
C LEU A 32 -43.53 -4.71 4.08
N VAL A 33 -43.55 -6.03 4.06
CA VAL A 33 -42.42 -6.87 4.48
C VAL A 33 -41.21 -6.70 3.52
N CYS A 34 -41.45 -6.62 2.21
CA CYS A 34 -40.36 -6.33 1.25
C CYS A 34 -39.76 -4.94 1.43
N LEU A 35 -40.54 -3.94 1.86
CA LEU A 35 -40.02 -2.60 2.18
C LEU A 35 -39.15 -2.59 3.45
N LEU A 36 -39.48 -3.43 4.44
CA LEU A 36 -38.72 -3.57 5.69
C LEU A 36 -37.44 -4.36 5.51
N PHE A 37 -37.34 -5.20 4.47
CA PHE A 37 -36.15 -5.95 4.07
C PHE A 37 -35.38 -5.32 2.89
N SER A 38 -35.64 -4.04 2.58
CA SER A 38 -34.74 -3.33 1.66
C SER A 38 -33.36 -3.30 2.31
N PRO A 39 -32.32 -4.00 1.76
CA PRO A 39 -30.97 -3.81 2.25
C PRO A 39 -30.69 -2.33 2.09
N GLY A 40 -30.48 -1.63 3.21
CA GLY A 40 -30.00 -0.27 3.15
C GLY A 40 -28.80 -0.27 2.21
N LEU A 41 -28.76 0.64 1.27
CA LEU A 41 -27.59 0.91 0.45
C LEU A 41 -26.49 1.35 1.44
N ALA A 42 -25.86 0.37 2.09
CA ALA A 42 -24.60 0.61 2.78
C ALA A 42 -23.64 1.07 1.68
N SER A 43 -23.33 2.36 1.64
CA SER A 43 -22.28 2.87 0.79
C SER A 43 -21.02 2.11 1.19
N ALA A 44 -20.65 1.11 0.42
CA ALA A 44 -19.43 0.37 0.65
C ALA A 44 -18.27 1.36 0.52
N THR A 45 -17.38 1.38 1.49
CA THR A 45 -16.13 2.16 1.35
C THR A 45 -15.23 1.41 0.39
N ASP A 46 -14.96 1.99 -0.77
CA ASP A 46 -14.17 1.33 -1.80
C ASP A 46 -12.69 1.25 -1.41
N VAL A 47 -12.17 2.31 -0.80
CA VAL A 47 -10.75 2.39 -0.40
C VAL A 47 -10.61 2.94 1.01
N VAL A 48 -9.82 2.26 1.82
CA VAL A 48 -9.45 2.73 3.16
C VAL A 48 -7.98 3.12 3.18
N ILE A 49 -7.73 4.33 3.68
CA ILE A 49 -6.39 4.83 3.95
C ILE A 49 -6.08 4.62 5.44
N LEU A 50 -5.01 3.89 5.72
CA LEU A 50 -4.51 3.65 7.07
C LEU A 50 -3.14 4.29 7.21
N LYS A 51 -3.00 5.40 7.95
CA LYS A 51 -1.72 6.09 8.14
C LYS A 51 -1.10 5.83 9.49
N SER A 52 0.23 5.71 9.52
CA SER A 52 0.99 5.45 10.75
C SER A 52 0.96 6.61 11.73
N SER A 53 0.94 7.84 11.23
CA SER A 53 0.91 9.09 12.03
C SER A 53 0.60 10.27 11.12
N ASP A 54 0.29 11.41 11.74
CA ASP A 54 0.03 12.66 11.04
C ASP A 54 1.31 13.48 10.86
N ILE A 55 2.07 13.17 9.80
CA ILE A 55 3.27 13.90 9.41
C ILE A 55 3.17 14.38 7.97
N ALA A 56 3.83 15.50 7.65
CA ALA A 56 3.74 16.15 6.35
C ALA A 56 4.05 15.21 5.16
N ALA A 57 5.09 14.37 5.29
CA ALA A 57 5.48 13.43 4.24
C ALA A 57 4.39 12.38 3.94
N TYR A 58 3.72 11.85 4.97
CA TYR A 58 2.63 10.90 4.79
C TYR A 58 1.39 11.57 4.18
N ASN A 59 1.06 12.79 4.65
CA ASN A 59 -0.07 13.54 4.12
C ASN A 59 0.14 13.91 2.65
N GLN A 60 1.37 14.21 2.26
CA GLN A 60 1.72 14.49 0.85
C GLN A 60 1.53 13.24 -0.03
N ALA A 61 1.98 12.07 0.41
CA ALA A 61 1.77 10.81 -0.29
C ALA A 61 0.27 10.47 -0.41
N ILE A 62 -0.50 10.67 0.67
CA ILE A 62 -1.96 10.48 0.70
C ILE A 62 -2.66 11.44 -0.27
N SER A 63 -2.25 12.70 -0.30
CA SER A 63 -2.81 13.69 -1.23
C SER A 63 -2.57 13.30 -2.68
N GLY A 64 -1.35 12.84 -3.02
CA GLY A 64 -1.03 12.34 -4.35
C GLY A 64 -1.86 11.09 -4.73
N PHE A 65 -2.03 10.17 -3.80
CA PHE A 65 -2.87 8.98 -4.00
C PHE A 65 -4.33 9.38 -4.26
N LYS A 66 -4.91 10.24 -3.41
CA LYS A 66 -6.29 10.73 -3.58
C LYS A 66 -6.50 11.44 -4.93
N ALA A 67 -5.53 12.23 -5.36
CA ALA A 67 -5.60 12.96 -6.64
C ALA A 67 -5.58 12.05 -7.87
N ALA A 68 -5.07 10.83 -7.74
CA ALA A 68 -5.01 9.84 -8.81
C ALA A 68 -6.24 8.92 -8.87
N LEU A 69 -7.11 8.95 -7.87
CA LEU A 69 -8.31 8.12 -7.83
C LEU A 69 -9.46 8.75 -8.64
N PRO A 70 -10.38 7.95 -9.19
CA PRO A 70 -11.64 8.42 -9.73
C PRO A 70 -12.46 9.19 -8.69
N ASN A 71 -13.26 10.16 -9.14
CA ASN A 71 -14.03 11.05 -8.26
C ASN A 71 -15.20 10.37 -7.52
N ASP A 72 -15.61 9.19 -7.97
CA ASP A 72 -16.72 8.40 -7.44
C ASP A 72 -16.29 7.39 -6.37
N VAL A 73 -14.99 7.28 -6.09
CA VAL A 73 -14.44 6.37 -5.07
C VAL A 73 -14.76 6.87 -3.66
N VAL A 74 -15.41 6.04 -2.88
CA VAL A 74 -15.72 6.33 -1.46
C VAL A 74 -14.50 6.02 -0.60
N LEU A 75 -13.98 7.05 0.09
CA LEU A 75 -12.77 6.97 0.90
C LEU A 75 -13.06 7.07 2.39
N ALA A 76 -12.37 6.25 3.19
CA ALA A 76 -12.24 6.45 4.63
C ALA A 76 -10.76 6.54 5.02
N GLU A 77 -10.44 7.37 6.01
CA GLU A 77 -9.07 7.57 6.48
C GLU A 77 -8.98 7.35 7.99
N TYR A 78 -7.97 6.60 8.43
CA TYR A 78 -7.70 6.28 9.83
C TYR A 78 -6.25 6.56 10.17
N ASP A 79 -6.01 7.12 11.36
CA ASP A 79 -4.70 7.45 11.89
C ASP A 79 -4.40 6.60 13.13
N LEU A 80 -3.27 5.87 13.08
CA LEU A 80 -2.77 5.08 14.19
C LEU A 80 -2.20 5.95 15.33
N GLN A 81 -1.84 7.19 15.03
CA GLN A 81 -1.16 8.10 15.96
C GLN A 81 0.16 7.51 16.51
N GLY A 82 0.88 6.75 15.67
CA GLY A 82 2.12 6.10 16.05
C GLY A 82 1.99 4.84 16.92
N ASP A 83 0.77 4.41 17.25
CA ASP A 83 0.50 3.24 18.10
C ASP A 83 0.13 2.01 17.25
N LEU A 84 0.97 0.96 17.30
CA LEU A 84 0.75 -0.27 16.54
C LEU A 84 -0.48 -1.05 17.04
N GLU A 85 -0.74 -1.08 18.35
CA GLU A 85 -1.88 -1.81 18.90
C GLU A 85 -3.22 -1.12 18.53
N LYS A 86 -3.25 0.22 18.53
CA LYS A 86 -4.35 0.98 17.94
C LYS A 86 -4.53 0.63 16.45
N GLY A 87 -3.40 0.54 15.73
CA GLY A 87 -3.38 0.15 14.32
C GLY A 87 -4.00 -1.22 14.08
N ARG A 88 -3.65 -2.22 14.88
CA ARG A 88 -4.22 -3.56 14.78
C ARG A 88 -5.74 -3.57 15.03
N LYS A 89 -6.20 -2.82 16.04
CA LYS A 89 -7.66 -2.67 16.30
C LYS A 89 -8.38 -2.03 15.11
N LEU A 90 -7.79 -0.99 14.51
CA LEU A 90 -8.33 -0.35 13.32
C LEU A 90 -8.31 -1.31 12.12
N ALA A 91 -7.22 -2.04 11.90
CA ALA A 91 -7.10 -3.00 10.80
C ALA A 91 -8.15 -4.12 10.88
N ARG A 92 -8.45 -4.66 12.07
CA ARG A 92 -9.56 -5.60 12.27
C ARG A 92 -10.92 -5.00 11.93
N LYS A 93 -11.15 -3.74 12.33
CA LYS A 93 -12.39 -3.02 11.99
C LYS A 93 -12.50 -2.78 10.48
N ILE A 94 -11.39 -2.41 9.83
CA ILE A 94 -11.30 -2.23 8.37
C ILE A 94 -11.61 -3.55 7.66
N ARG A 95 -11.00 -4.65 8.10
CA ARG A 95 -11.27 -5.98 7.53
C ARG A 95 -12.74 -6.36 7.64
N ALA A 96 -13.39 -6.09 8.77
CA ALA A 96 -14.82 -6.36 8.96
C ALA A 96 -15.73 -5.49 8.08
N ALA A 97 -15.27 -4.34 7.61
CA ALA A 97 -15.98 -3.46 6.68
C ALA A 97 -15.79 -3.85 5.21
N ASP A 98 -14.85 -4.77 4.93
CA ASP A 98 -14.56 -5.38 3.63
C ASP A 98 -14.40 -4.37 2.47
N PRO A 99 -13.47 -3.38 2.56
CA PRO A 99 -13.22 -2.46 1.47
C PRO A 99 -12.53 -3.17 0.28
N ALA A 100 -12.65 -2.62 -0.92
CA ALA A 100 -11.99 -3.16 -2.11
C ALA A 100 -10.46 -3.04 -2.04
N LEU A 101 -9.92 -2.04 -1.31
CA LEU A 101 -8.49 -1.79 -1.18
C LEU A 101 -8.16 -1.12 0.16
N VAL A 102 -7.01 -1.47 0.72
CA VAL A 102 -6.39 -0.73 1.85
C VAL A 102 -5.08 -0.10 1.39
N PHE A 103 -4.97 1.22 1.54
CA PHE A 103 -3.72 1.97 1.32
C PHE A 103 -3.06 2.25 2.66
N ALA A 104 -1.96 1.56 2.94
CA ALA A 104 -1.24 1.64 4.22
C ALA A 104 -0.02 2.56 4.10
N VAL A 105 0.02 3.68 4.83
CA VAL A 105 1.08 4.68 4.75
C VAL A 105 1.97 4.66 5.98
N GLY A 106 3.24 4.31 5.75
CA GLY A 106 4.27 4.13 6.77
C GLY A 106 4.31 2.72 7.39
N LEU A 107 5.41 2.41 8.05
CA LEU A 107 5.72 1.06 8.54
C LEU A 107 4.68 0.49 9.50
N LYS A 108 4.24 1.28 10.50
CA LYS A 108 3.29 0.77 11.51
C LYS A 108 1.93 0.45 10.89
N ALA A 109 1.46 1.26 9.93
CA ALA A 109 0.22 0.98 9.21
C ALA A 109 0.35 -0.28 8.35
N ALA A 110 1.44 -0.43 7.60
CA ALA A 110 1.71 -1.62 6.81
C ALA A 110 1.80 -2.89 7.67
N LYS A 111 2.47 -2.81 8.84
CA LYS A 111 2.53 -3.94 9.79
C LYS A 111 1.19 -4.26 10.41
N ALA A 112 0.39 -3.26 10.79
CA ALA A 112 -0.96 -3.49 11.32
C ALA A 112 -1.86 -4.17 10.28
N ALA A 113 -1.80 -3.71 9.02
CA ALA A 113 -2.52 -4.33 7.90
C ALA A 113 -2.05 -5.77 7.68
N GLN A 114 -0.73 -6.03 7.63
CA GLN A 114 -0.17 -7.37 7.46
C GLN A 114 -0.65 -8.37 8.52
N LEU A 115 -0.74 -7.92 9.77
CA LEU A 115 -1.11 -8.79 10.89
C LEU A 115 -2.61 -9.14 10.93
N GLU A 116 -3.47 -8.27 10.43
CA GLU A 116 -4.90 -8.37 10.66
C GLU A 116 -5.74 -8.48 9.37
N ILE A 117 -5.18 -8.13 8.20
CA ILE A 117 -5.87 -8.13 6.90
C ILE A 117 -5.18 -9.13 5.98
N VAL A 118 -5.84 -10.26 5.70
CA VAL A 118 -5.26 -11.37 4.93
C VAL A 118 -5.96 -11.63 3.59
N ASP A 119 -7.13 -11.05 3.38
CA ASP A 119 -8.07 -11.32 2.30
C ASP A 119 -8.36 -10.07 1.42
N ILE A 120 -8.06 -8.88 1.91
CA ILE A 120 -8.24 -7.63 1.19
C ILE A 120 -6.90 -7.19 0.59
N PRO A 121 -6.84 -6.71 -0.66
CA PRO A 121 -5.63 -6.14 -1.24
C PRO A 121 -5.10 -4.97 -0.40
N VAL A 122 -3.80 -4.99 -0.11
CA VAL A 122 -3.11 -3.93 0.63
C VAL A 122 -1.99 -3.37 -0.23
N VAL A 123 -2.02 -2.06 -0.47
CA VAL A 123 -0.91 -1.33 -1.08
C VAL A 123 -0.24 -0.48 0.01
N TYR A 124 1.05 -0.67 0.24
CA TYR A 124 1.78 0.17 1.19
C TYR A 124 2.67 1.20 0.48
N ALA A 125 2.89 2.32 1.15
CA ALA A 125 3.82 3.35 0.72
C ALA A 125 4.54 3.96 1.93
N MET A 126 5.62 4.71 1.69
CA MET A 126 6.40 5.39 2.72
C MET A 126 7.00 4.41 3.76
N VAL A 127 7.44 3.25 3.28
CA VAL A 127 8.18 2.24 4.06
C VAL A 127 9.57 2.08 3.47
N LEU A 128 10.59 2.33 4.28
CA LEU A 128 11.98 2.05 3.95
C LEU A 128 12.24 0.55 4.15
N ASP A 129 12.87 -0.11 3.16
CA ASP A 129 13.27 -1.51 3.20
C ASP A 129 12.17 -2.45 3.74
N PRO A 130 11.06 -2.62 3.01
CA PRO A 130 9.95 -3.45 3.47
C PRO A 130 10.34 -4.91 3.67
N ALA A 131 11.36 -5.40 2.96
CA ALA A 131 11.88 -6.76 3.10
C ALA A 131 12.48 -7.01 4.48
N LYS A 132 13.22 -6.04 5.04
CA LYS A 132 13.77 -6.08 6.39
C LYS A 132 12.69 -6.28 7.46
N TYR A 133 11.50 -5.75 7.22
CA TYR A 133 10.35 -5.88 8.11
C TYR A 133 9.43 -7.03 7.75
N GLY A 134 9.79 -7.85 6.76
CA GLY A 134 9.01 -8.99 6.32
C GLY A 134 7.62 -8.61 5.79
N LEU A 135 7.49 -7.48 5.09
CA LEU A 135 6.25 -7.06 4.42
C LEU A 135 6.10 -7.80 3.08
N ASN A 136 5.81 -9.09 3.14
CA ASN A 136 5.77 -10.00 1.99
C ASN A 136 4.50 -10.88 1.95
N ALA A 137 3.40 -10.45 2.60
CA ALA A 137 2.16 -11.20 2.57
C ALA A 137 1.59 -11.24 1.13
N PRO A 138 0.92 -12.36 0.71
CA PRO A 138 0.45 -12.55 -0.66
C PRO A 138 -0.54 -11.48 -1.16
N ASN A 139 -1.30 -10.88 -0.24
CA ASN A 139 -2.25 -9.80 -0.52
C ASN A 139 -1.64 -8.40 -0.45
N MET A 140 -0.30 -8.30 -0.26
CA MET A 140 0.37 -7.01 -0.08
C MET A 140 1.34 -6.71 -1.23
N THR A 141 1.31 -5.47 -1.68
CA THR A 141 2.31 -4.87 -2.56
C THR A 141 2.58 -3.44 -2.13
N GLY A 142 3.60 -2.79 -2.68
CA GLY A 142 3.88 -1.42 -2.28
C GLY A 142 4.81 -0.66 -3.19
N VAL A 143 4.89 0.65 -2.93
CA VAL A 143 5.82 1.56 -3.58
C VAL A 143 7.07 1.66 -2.70
N LEU A 144 8.19 1.22 -3.25
CA LEU A 144 9.48 1.31 -2.56
C LEU A 144 9.93 2.77 -2.51
N MET A 145 10.51 3.18 -1.38
CA MET A 145 11.13 4.50 -1.22
C MET A 145 12.57 4.53 -1.73
N GLU A 146 13.08 3.40 -2.17
CA GLU A 146 14.42 3.33 -2.72
C GLU A 146 14.44 3.85 -4.15
N ILE A 147 15.39 4.74 -4.43
CA ILE A 147 15.69 5.12 -5.80
C ILE A 147 16.51 4.01 -6.42
N PRO A 148 16.06 3.36 -7.50
CA PRO A 148 16.84 2.34 -8.18
C PRO A 148 18.27 2.83 -8.50
N MET A 149 19.24 1.97 -8.27
CA MET A 149 20.67 2.29 -8.46
C MET A 149 20.94 2.91 -9.84
N GLU A 150 20.31 2.37 -10.89
CA GLU A 150 20.44 2.89 -12.25
C GLU A 150 20.06 4.37 -12.35
N ARG A 151 18.97 4.76 -11.69
CA ARG A 151 18.51 6.15 -11.66
C ARG A 151 19.45 7.05 -10.85
N GLN A 152 19.99 6.54 -9.72
CA GLN A 152 20.98 7.28 -8.94
C GLN A 152 22.22 7.57 -9.79
N LEU A 153 22.76 6.57 -10.46
CA LEU A 153 23.97 6.70 -11.29
C LEU A 153 23.75 7.60 -12.52
N ILE A 154 22.59 7.52 -13.18
CA ILE A 154 22.20 8.43 -14.25
C ILE A 154 22.13 9.88 -13.73
N MET A 155 21.57 10.10 -12.57
CA MET A 155 21.47 11.42 -11.95
C MET A 155 22.85 11.98 -11.62
N ILE A 156 23.74 11.19 -11.00
CA ILE A 156 25.12 11.60 -10.72
C ILE A 156 25.82 12.02 -12.02
N LYS A 157 25.69 11.23 -13.08
CA LYS A 157 26.30 11.55 -14.39
C LYS A 157 25.70 12.80 -15.04
N SER A 158 24.42 13.08 -14.85
CA SER A 158 23.80 14.32 -15.36
C SER A 158 24.30 15.57 -14.64
N LEU A 159 24.63 15.46 -13.36
CA LEU A 159 25.22 16.54 -12.56
C LEU A 159 26.70 16.72 -12.82
N LEU A 160 27.41 15.62 -13.12
CA LEU A 160 28.86 15.58 -13.37
C LEU A 160 29.14 14.97 -14.76
N PRO A 161 28.99 15.75 -15.86
CA PRO A 161 29.11 15.22 -17.22
C PRO A 161 30.50 14.63 -17.54
N ARG A 162 31.55 15.05 -16.81
CA ARG A 162 32.93 14.57 -16.97
C ARG A 162 33.29 13.45 -15.99
N LEU A 163 32.33 12.86 -15.31
CA LEU A 163 32.51 11.78 -14.35
C LEU A 163 33.20 10.58 -14.97
N LYS A 164 34.35 10.22 -14.43
CA LYS A 164 35.15 9.05 -14.84
C LYS A 164 35.24 8.02 -13.73
N HIS A 165 35.42 8.45 -12.49
CA HIS A 165 35.62 7.57 -11.33
C HIS A 165 34.62 7.86 -10.24
N VAL A 166 33.81 6.85 -9.89
CA VAL A 166 32.89 6.88 -8.75
C VAL A 166 33.48 5.99 -7.66
N GLY A 167 33.74 6.55 -6.50
CA GLY A 167 34.19 5.77 -5.35
C GLY A 167 33.05 5.34 -4.46
N THR A 168 33.23 4.21 -3.78
CA THR A 168 32.31 3.77 -2.72
C THR A 168 33.03 2.94 -1.67
N LEU A 169 32.55 3.02 -0.44
CA LEU A 169 32.94 2.14 0.65
C LEU A 169 31.81 1.15 0.91
N TYR A 170 32.12 -0.11 1.19
CA TYR A 170 31.10 -1.13 1.36
C TYR A 170 31.57 -2.31 2.21
N ASP A 171 30.65 -3.00 2.86
CA ASP A 171 30.90 -4.28 3.52
C ASP A 171 30.53 -5.42 2.57
N PRO A 172 31.50 -6.24 2.15
CA PRO A 172 31.25 -7.36 1.23
C PRO A 172 30.20 -8.35 1.73
N SER A 173 30.06 -8.50 3.04
CA SER A 173 29.06 -9.39 3.62
C SER A 173 27.61 -8.88 3.48
N LYS A 174 27.41 -7.58 3.17
CA LYS A 174 26.11 -6.92 3.12
C LYS A 174 25.71 -6.46 1.72
N THR A 175 26.63 -5.81 1.01
CA THR A 175 26.31 -5.07 -0.22
C THR A 175 27.13 -5.49 -1.44
N ALA A 176 27.84 -6.64 -1.39
CA ALA A 176 28.66 -7.12 -2.51
C ALA A 176 27.89 -7.19 -3.85
N THR A 177 26.69 -7.76 -3.84
CA THR A 177 25.86 -7.89 -5.05
C THR A 177 25.52 -6.53 -5.64
N LEU A 178 25.14 -5.56 -4.82
CA LEU A 178 24.85 -4.18 -5.25
C LEU A 178 26.07 -3.53 -5.92
N ILE A 179 27.27 -3.75 -5.36
CA ILE A 179 28.52 -3.21 -5.89
C ILE A 179 28.88 -3.84 -7.24
N GLU A 180 28.70 -5.14 -7.40
CA GLU A 180 28.95 -5.82 -8.67
C GLU A 180 27.96 -5.38 -9.76
N ASP A 181 26.71 -5.18 -9.44
CA ASP A 181 25.71 -4.66 -10.37
C ASP A 181 26.03 -3.21 -10.77
N ALA A 182 26.40 -2.36 -9.81
CA ALA A 182 26.83 -1.00 -10.06
C ALA A 182 28.09 -0.94 -10.94
N ARG A 183 29.07 -1.81 -10.70
CA ARG A 183 30.28 -1.89 -11.50
C ARG A 183 29.99 -2.21 -12.96
N ARG A 184 29.09 -3.18 -13.21
CA ARG A 184 28.67 -3.54 -14.57
C ARG A 184 27.98 -2.37 -15.27
N LEU A 185 27.06 -1.72 -14.57
CA LEU A 185 26.30 -0.60 -15.11
C LEU A 185 27.17 0.63 -15.40
N LEU A 186 28.05 1.02 -14.49
CA LEU A 186 28.95 2.16 -14.69
C LEU A 186 29.94 1.91 -15.86
N LYS A 187 30.51 0.71 -15.94
CA LYS A 187 31.41 0.33 -17.00
C LYS A 187 30.78 0.43 -18.39
N SER A 188 29.52 0.02 -18.53
CA SER A 188 28.78 0.13 -19.80
C SER A 188 28.54 1.60 -20.23
N ASN A 189 28.60 2.52 -19.26
CA ASN A 189 28.43 3.96 -19.46
C ASN A 189 29.75 4.76 -19.49
N GLY A 190 30.89 4.07 -19.57
CA GLY A 190 32.22 4.71 -19.65
C GLY A 190 32.69 5.37 -18.34
N THR A 191 32.18 4.90 -17.21
CA THR A 191 32.55 5.35 -15.86
C THR A 191 33.09 4.15 -15.07
N GLU A 192 34.13 4.35 -14.29
CA GLU A 192 34.72 3.32 -13.45
C GLU A 192 34.21 3.42 -12.01
N LEU A 193 33.85 2.27 -11.41
CA LEU A 193 33.58 2.17 -9.98
C LEU A 193 34.87 1.78 -9.27
N VAL A 194 35.26 2.58 -8.26
CA VAL A 194 36.38 2.34 -7.37
C VAL A 194 35.87 1.96 -5.97
N PRO A 195 35.57 0.68 -5.72
CA PRO A 195 35.04 0.25 -4.43
C PRO A 195 36.17 -0.12 -3.48
N ILE A 196 36.08 0.30 -2.22
CA ILE A 196 36.95 -0.16 -1.14
C ILE A 196 36.14 -1.01 -0.16
N PRO A 197 36.47 -2.31 -0.01
CA PRO A 197 35.83 -3.18 0.93
C PRO A 197 36.24 -2.85 2.38
N LEU A 198 35.29 -2.88 3.30
CA LEU A 198 35.48 -2.67 4.73
C LEU A 198 34.74 -3.75 5.50
N ASN A 199 35.32 -4.19 6.61
CA ASN A 199 34.68 -5.12 7.54
C ASN A 199 34.32 -4.45 8.86
N ASN A 200 34.76 -3.20 9.07
CA ASN A 200 34.56 -2.49 10.30
C ASN A 200 34.39 -0.98 10.06
N GLU A 201 33.50 -0.37 10.78
CA GLU A 201 33.27 1.09 10.78
C GLU A 201 34.55 1.90 11.04
N ARG A 202 35.42 1.42 11.94
CA ARG A 202 36.66 2.12 12.33
C ARG A 202 37.63 2.31 11.17
N ASP A 203 37.49 1.55 10.09
CA ASP A 203 38.33 1.63 8.90
C ASP A 203 37.87 2.71 7.93
N VAL A 204 36.63 3.23 8.07
CA VAL A 204 36.03 4.25 7.20
C VAL A 204 36.92 5.50 7.04
N PRO A 205 37.50 6.11 8.12
CA PRO A 205 38.32 7.30 7.98
C PRO A 205 39.60 7.07 7.15
N GLY A 206 40.24 5.92 7.33
CA GLY A 206 41.46 5.57 6.59
C GLY A 206 41.18 5.30 5.10
N ALA A 207 40.12 4.50 4.85
CA ALA A 207 39.69 4.18 3.51
C ALA A 207 39.23 5.42 2.72
N LEU A 208 38.48 6.31 3.36
CA LEU A 208 38.01 7.54 2.72
C LEU A 208 39.18 8.44 2.29
N ARG A 209 40.17 8.64 3.16
CA ARG A 209 41.36 9.43 2.82
C ARG A 209 42.16 8.86 1.62
N THR A 210 42.16 7.53 1.50
CA THR A 210 42.79 6.85 0.36
C THR A 210 41.98 6.98 -0.92
N LEU A 211 40.66 6.94 -0.81
CA LEU A 211 39.73 6.92 -1.92
C LEU A 211 39.55 8.31 -2.57
N LEU A 212 39.33 9.35 -1.77
CA LEU A 212 38.95 10.69 -2.22
C LEU A 212 39.90 11.29 -3.30
N PRO A 213 41.25 11.14 -3.22
CA PRO A 213 42.14 11.69 -4.25
C PRO A 213 42.02 11.04 -5.64
N SER A 214 41.40 9.86 -5.73
CA SER A 214 41.33 9.04 -6.96
C SER A 214 39.92 9.04 -7.61
N ILE A 215 38.96 9.78 -7.09
CA ILE A 215 37.57 9.76 -7.55
C ILE A 215 37.03 11.15 -7.85
N ASP A 216 36.05 11.21 -8.74
CA ASP A 216 35.32 12.43 -9.07
C ASP A 216 34.07 12.61 -8.21
N ALA A 217 33.51 11.51 -7.71
CA ALA A 217 32.33 11.49 -6.84
C ALA A 217 32.36 10.31 -5.88
N LEU A 218 31.91 10.53 -4.66
CA LEU A 218 31.66 9.47 -3.67
C LEU A 218 30.18 9.08 -3.70
N TRP A 219 29.91 7.81 -3.94
CA TRP A 219 28.58 7.22 -3.89
C TRP A 219 28.36 6.50 -2.56
N LEU A 220 27.42 6.98 -1.77
CA LEU A 220 27.05 6.38 -0.50
C LEU A 220 25.98 5.32 -0.73
N VAL A 221 26.34 4.07 -0.52
CA VAL A 221 25.41 2.92 -0.58
C VAL A 221 24.75 2.67 0.78
N PRO A 222 23.53 2.09 0.84
CA PRO A 222 22.85 1.80 2.10
C PRO A 222 23.49 0.61 2.83
N ASP A 223 24.69 0.82 3.34
CA ASP A 223 25.50 -0.18 4.05
C ASP A 223 25.64 0.20 5.53
N SER A 224 25.13 -0.66 6.42
CA SER A 224 25.08 -0.38 7.84
C SER A 224 26.45 -0.47 8.56
N THR A 225 27.49 -1.02 7.92
CA THR A 225 28.88 -0.94 8.43
C THR A 225 29.49 0.42 8.12
N VAL A 226 29.15 0.99 6.96
CA VAL A 226 29.70 2.25 6.48
C VAL A 226 28.91 3.45 6.95
N LEU A 227 27.58 3.38 6.89
CA LEU A 227 26.67 4.49 7.22
C LEU A 227 26.18 4.40 8.67
N THR A 228 27.08 4.58 9.62
CA THR A 228 26.74 4.86 11.01
C THR A 228 26.64 6.37 11.23
N ASP A 229 26.06 6.82 12.34
CA ASP A 229 25.98 8.25 12.67
C ASP A 229 27.36 8.90 12.74
N GLU A 230 28.36 8.20 13.27
CA GLU A 230 29.73 8.68 13.40
C GLU A 230 30.43 8.75 12.05
N SER A 231 30.41 7.67 11.30
CA SER A 231 31.01 7.60 9.96
C SER A 231 30.40 8.61 9.00
N LEU A 232 29.07 8.76 9.00
CA LEU A 232 28.38 9.70 8.12
C LEU A 232 28.81 11.16 8.42
N ARG A 233 28.91 11.55 9.69
CA ARG A 233 29.43 12.86 10.05
C ARG A 233 30.86 13.07 9.58
N PHE A 234 31.71 12.05 9.75
CA PHE A 234 33.09 12.12 9.28
C PHE A 234 33.17 12.26 7.74
N ILE A 235 32.41 11.46 7.02
CA ILE A 235 32.33 11.50 5.55
C ILE A 235 31.91 12.89 5.06
N LEU A 236 30.80 13.42 5.59
CA LEU A 236 30.28 14.73 5.18
C LEU A 236 31.19 15.92 5.54
N ASN A 237 32.07 15.78 6.52
CA ASN A 237 33.03 16.82 6.89
C ASN A 237 34.36 16.71 6.09
N THR A 238 34.60 15.57 5.43
CA THR A 238 35.89 15.29 4.79
C THR A 238 35.79 15.31 3.26
N ALA A 239 34.63 14.91 2.69
CA ALA A 239 34.35 14.91 1.25
C ALA A 239 33.80 16.25 0.77
#